data_134d0c1481a0ffcbe9c4b78fd1e77212
#
_entry.id   134d0c1481a0ffcbe9c4b78fd1e77212
#
_cell.length_a   1.000
_cell.length_b   1.000
_cell.length_c   1.000
_cell.angle_alpha   90.00
_cell.angle_beta   90.00
_cell.angle_gamma   90.00
#
_symmetry.space_group_name_H-M   'P 1'
#
loop_
_entity.id
_entity.type
_entity.pdbx_description
1 polymer ?
#
loop_
_entity_poly.entity_id
_entity_poly.type
_entity_poly.pdbx_seq_one_letter_code
_entity_poly.pdbx_strand_id
1 'polypeptide(L)'
;MRRISAQRVFLGADGIVAGRGICEATDAQASLKTLMAAQAEEVYVLAAADKLGRAVSHAWTALDRPWTLITDAAATEEQLAPFRTEGIRTWIA
;
A
#
# COMPACT_ATOMS: atom_id res chain seq x y z
N MET A 1 -13.24 -10.65 26.74
CA MET A 1 -12.13 -9.79 26.37
C MET A 1 -12.44 -9.05 25.09
N ARG A 2 -12.11 -7.79 25.07
CA ARG A 2 -12.35 -7.01 23.87
C ARG A 2 -11.11 -6.94 23.03
N ARG A 3 -11.30 -7.23 21.76
CA ARG A 3 -10.22 -7.11 20.80
C ARG A 3 -10.02 -5.65 20.40
N ILE A 4 -8.78 -5.25 20.34
CA ILE A 4 -8.43 -3.91 19.92
C ILE A 4 -7.74 -4.04 18.59
N SER A 5 -8.41 -3.61 17.53
CA SER A 5 -7.82 -3.56 16.20
C SER A 5 -8.53 -2.49 15.41
N ALA A 6 -7.79 -1.84 14.53
CA ALA A 6 -8.36 -0.87 13.63
C ALA A 6 -9.16 -1.59 12.56
N GLN A 7 -10.39 -1.14 12.31
CA GLN A 7 -11.16 -1.70 11.22
C GLN A 7 -10.60 -1.28 9.87
N ARG A 8 -10.08 -0.06 9.80
CA ARG A 8 -9.49 0.47 8.59
C ARG A 8 -8.18 1.13 8.94
N VAL A 9 -7.19 0.92 8.09
CA VAL A 9 -5.92 1.62 8.23
C VAL A 9 -5.57 2.26 6.90
N PHE A 10 -5.09 3.50 6.96
CA PHE A 10 -4.67 4.25 5.79
C PHE A 10 -3.17 4.46 5.90
N LEU A 11 -2.43 3.89 4.96
CA LEU A 11 -0.96 3.91 4.98
C LEU A 11 -0.46 4.73 3.80
N GLY A 12 0.40 5.72 4.08
CA GLY A 12 1.13 6.39 3.03
C GLY A 12 2.27 5.51 2.54
N ALA A 13 2.80 5.80 1.36
CA ALA A 13 3.89 5.01 0.80
C ALA A 13 4.89 5.91 0.08
N ASP A 14 6.18 5.66 0.31
CA ASP A 14 7.25 6.31 -0.44
C ASP A 14 7.40 5.69 -1.82
N GLY A 15 7.03 4.45 -1.94
CA GLY A 15 6.93 3.75 -3.20
C GLY A 15 6.04 2.55 -3.01
N ILE A 16 5.46 2.06 -4.10
CA ILE A 16 4.62 0.88 -4.03
C ILE A 16 4.71 0.12 -5.34
N VAL A 17 4.91 -1.19 -5.24
CA VAL A 17 5.08 -2.06 -6.41
C VAL A 17 4.09 -3.22 -6.30
N ALA A 18 3.33 -3.43 -7.36
CA ALA A 18 2.37 -4.52 -7.41
C ALA A 18 3.10 -5.85 -7.21
N GLY A 19 2.58 -6.69 -6.31
CA GLY A 19 3.18 -7.98 -6.02
C GLY A 19 4.28 -7.92 -4.98
N ARG A 20 4.76 -6.74 -4.59
CA ARG A 20 5.79 -6.60 -3.56
C ARG A 20 5.32 -5.83 -2.33
N GLY A 21 4.45 -4.85 -2.53
CA GLY A 21 3.91 -4.08 -1.42
C GLY A 21 4.49 -2.67 -1.33
N ILE A 22 4.49 -2.12 -0.12
CA ILE A 22 4.93 -0.76 0.15
C ILE A 22 6.44 -0.75 0.37
N CYS A 23 7.13 0.17 -0.30
CA CYS A 23 8.56 0.39 -0.09
C CYS A 23 8.74 1.64 0.77
N GLU A 24 9.52 1.51 1.84
CA GLU A 24 9.76 2.59 2.78
C GLU A 24 11.23 2.96 2.81
N ALA A 25 11.52 4.17 3.27
CA ALA A 25 12.89 4.64 3.36
C ALA A 25 13.69 3.91 4.43
N THR A 26 13.04 3.41 5.48
CA THR A 26 13.73 2.73 6.57
C THR A 26 13.01 1.44 6.98
N ASP A 27 13.79 0.52 7.56
CA ASP A 27 13.23 -0.72 8.10
C ASP A 27 12.24 -0.46 9.23
N ALA A 28 12.48 0.57 10.03
CA ALA A 28 11.59 0.90 11.14
C ALA A 28 10.20 1.29 10.62
N GLN A 29 10.16 2.07 9.54
CA GLN A 29 8.88 2.45 8.93
C GLN A 29 8.18 1.25 8.35
N ALA A 30 8.91 0.37 7.67
CA ALA A 30 8.33 -0.83 7.09
C ALA A 30 7.78 -1.75 8.19
N SER A 31 8.50 -1.93 9.28
CA SER A 31 8.07 -2.77 10.39
C SER A 31 6.79 -2.23 11.03
N LEU A 32 6.72 -0.92 11.24
CA LEU A 32 5.53 -0.30 11.83
C LEU A 32 4.31 -0.52 10.93
N LYS A 33 4.47 -0.31 9.63
CA LYS A 33 3.34 -0.47 8.71
C LYS A 33 2.92 -1.92 8.58
N THR A 34 3.87 -2.85 8.65
CA THR A 34 3.55 -4.28 8.66
C THR A 34 2.65 -4.61 9.86
N LEU A 35 3.00 -4.06 11.03
CA LEU A 35 2.21 -4.29 12.23
C LEU A 35 0.83 -3.67 12.12
N MET A 36 0.75 -2.44 11.60
CA MET A 36 -0.53 -1.76 11.44
C MET A 36 -1.44 -2.50 10.47
N ALA A 37 -0.88 -2.96 9.35
CA ALA A 37 -1.67 -3.70 8.36
C ALA A 37 -2.18 -5.02 8.92
N ALA A 38 -1.38 -5.69 9.74
CA ALA A 38 -1.77 -6.97 10.32
C ALA A 38 -2.95 -6.86 11.26
N GLN A 39 -3.17 -5.69 11.84
CA GLN A 39 -4.23 -5.47 12.81
C GLN A 39 -5.50 -4.88 12.19
N ALA A 40 -5.48 -4.55 10.91
CA ALA A 40 -6.60 -3.91 10.26
C ALA A 40 -7.46 -4.91 9.51
N GLU A 41 -8.77 -4.66 9.45
CA GLU A 41 -9.67 -5.45 8.64
C GLU A 41 -9.62 -4.99 7.19
N GLU A 42 -9.43 -3.68 6.98
CA GLU A 42 -9.31 -3.11 5.65
C GLU A 42 -8.07 -2.25 5.57
N VAL A 43 -7.30 -2.43 4.51
CA VAL A 43 -6.05 -1.68 4.31
C VAL A 43 -6.21 -0.80 3.07
N TYR A 44 -5.93 0.47 3.24
CA TYR A 44 -5.92 1.44 2.14
C TYR A 44 -4.53 2.05 2.07
N VAL A 45 -3.97 2.08 0.87
CA VAL A 45 -2.66 2.69 0.66
C VAL A 45 -2.85 3.94 -0.19
N LEU A 46 -2.38 5.07 0.35
CA LEU A 46 -2.43 6.35 -0.34
C LEU A 46 -1.06 6.63 -0.92
N ALA A 47 -1.00 6.74 -2.23
CA ALA A 47 0.27 6.99 -2.91
C ALA A 47 0.01 7.91 -4.11
N ALA A 48 0.79 8.98 -4.21
CA ALA A 48 0.75 9.84 -5.39
C ALA A 48 1.18 9.03 -6.61
N ALA A 49 0.74 9.45 -7.79
CA ALA A 49 1.01 8.71 -9.01
C ALA A 49 2.49 8.45 -9.24
N ASP A 50 3.36 9.39 -8.85
CA ASP A 50 4.80 9.22 -9.04
C ASP A 50 5.43 8.19 -8.11
N LYS A 51 4.66 7.64 -7.17
CA LYS A 51 5.15 6.58 -6.27
C LYS A 51 4.83 5.19 -6.80
N LEU A 52 3.96 5.09 -7.79
CA LEU A 52 3.51 3.81 -8.32
C LEU A 52 4.63 3.15 -9.13
N GLY A 53 4.96 1.92 -8.75
CA GLY A 53 6.02 1.17 -9.41
C GLY A 53 7.42 1.58 -8.97
N ARG A 54 7.52 2.38 -7.90
CA ARG A 54 8.79 2.94 -7.45
C ARG A 54 9.32 2.19 -6.24
N ALA A 55 10.56 1.73 -6.32
CA ALA A 55 11.26 1.11 -5.21
C ALA A 55 12.34 2.07 -4.74
N VAL A 56 12.17 2.64 -3.53
CA VAL A 56 13.08 3.68 -3.01
C VAL A 56 14.18 3.08 -2.15
N SER A 57 14.01 1.86 -1.66
CA SER A 57 15.01 1.19 -0.84
C SER A 57 14.70 -0.30 -0.83
N HIS A 58 15.30 -1.02 0.12
CA HIS A 58 15.05 -2.45 0.30
C HIS A 58 14.17 -2.75 1.51
N ALA A 59 13.57 -1.74 2.11
CA ALA A 59 12.66 -1.93 3.24
C ALA A 59 11.22 -2.01 2.73
N TRP A 60 10.61 -3.18 2.89
CA TRP A 60 9.32 -3.48 2.31
C TRP A 60 8.31 -3.89 3.35
N THR A 61 7.07 -3.46 3.15
CA THR A 61 5.90 -4.00 3.86
C THR A 61 5.09 -4.79 2.84
N ALA A 62 5.06 -6.10 3.00
CA ALA A 62 4.26 -6.94 2.13
C ALA A 62 2.79 -6.81 2.53
N LEU A 63 1.93 -6.76 1.53
CA LEU A 63 0.50 -6.69 1.73
C LEU A 63 -0.09 -8.01 1.25
N ASP A 64 -0.27 -8.95 2.15
CA ASP A 64 -0.66 -10.32 1.84
C ASP A 64 -2.16 -10.55 1.96
N ARG A 65 -2.94 -9.49 2.06
CA ARG A 65 -4.38 -9.52 2.12
C ARG A 65 -4.95 -8.53 1.13
N PRO A 66 -6.24 -8.60 0.83
CA PRO A 66 -6.85 -7.61 -0.07
C PRO A 66 -6.67 -6.20 0.48
N TRP A 67 -6.33 -5.27 -0.41
CA TRP A 67 -6.15 -3.88 -0.03
C TRP A 67 -6.58 -3.00 -1.19
N THR A 68 -6.70 -1.71 -0.94
CA THR A 68 -7.15 -0.74 -1.93
C THR A 68 -6.08 0.32 -2.12
N LEU A 69 -5.76 0.59 -3.37
CA LEU A 69 -4.84 1.67 -3.72
C LEU A 69 -5.65 2.93 -3.99
N ILE A 70 -5.29 4.02 -3.33
CA ILE A 70 -5.87 5.34 -3.58
C ILE A 70 -4.76 6.22 -4.14
N THR A 71 -4.94 6.72 -5.35
CA THR A 71 -3.95 7.56 -5.99
C THR A 71 -4.64 8.76 -6.64
N ASP A 72 -3.87 9.62 -7.30
CA ASP A 72 -4.43 10.84 -7.90
C ASP A 72 -4.63 10.67 -9.40
N ALA A 73 -5.24 11.69 -10.02
CA ALA A 73 -5.63 11.63 -11.42
C ALA A 73 -4.43 11.64 -12.39
N ALA A 74 -3.22 11.89 -11.89
CA ALA A 74 -2.03 11.84 -12.73
C ALA A 74 -1.58 10.41 -13.02
N ALA A 75 -2.16 9.41 -12.34
CA ALA A 75 -1.80 8.01 -12.57
C ALA A 75 -2.28 7.58 -13.96
N THR A 76 -1.38 6.94 -14.70
CA THR A 76 -1.70 6.44 -16.05
C THR A 76 -2.23 5.03 -15.98
N GLU A 77 -2.90 4.60 -17.05
CA GLU A 77 -3.35 3.21 -17.13
C GLU A 77 -2.19 2.25 -17.05
N GLU A 78 -1.04 2.62 -17.60
CA GLU A 78 0.15 1.79 -17.56
C GLU A 78 0.63 1.60 -16.11
N GLN A 79 0.55 2.66 -15.30
CA GLN A 79 0.94 2.57 -13.89
C GLN A 79 -0.05 1.73 -13.09
N LEU A 80 -1.32 1.79 -13.44
CA LEU A 80 -2.37 1.10 -12.69
C LEU A 80 -2.53 -0.37 -13.08
N ALA A 81 -2.17 -0.72 -14.31
CA ALA A 81 -2.39 -2.07 -14.83
C ALA A 81 -1.78 -3.18 -13.96
N PRO A 82 -0.54 -3.07 -13.45
CA PRO A 82 0.01 -4.13 -12.60
C PRO A 82 -0.81 -4.38 -11.35
N PHE A 83 -1.37 -3.31 -10.75
CA PHE A 83 -2.19 -3.46 -9.55
C PHE A 83 -3.50 -4.14 -9.86
N ARG A 84 -4.13 -3.79 -10.99
CA ARG A 84 -5.39 -4.41 -11.40
C ARG A 84 -5.18 -5.89 -11.75
N THR A 85 -4.05 -6.21 -12.35
CA THR A 85 -3.72 -7.61 -12.66
C THR A 85 -3.61 -8.44 -11.38
N GLU A 86 -3.14 -7.84 -10.29
CA GLU A 86 -3.07 -8.50 -8.99
C GLU A 86 -4.42 -8.54 -8.28
N GLY A 87 -5.46 -7.99 -8.88
CA GLY A 87 -6.78 -7.97 -8.25
C GLY A 87 -6.97 -6.87 -7.23
N ILE A 88 -6.10 -5.86 -7.23
CA ILE A 88 -6.16 -4.77 -6.26
C ILE A 88 -7.15 -3.72 -6.74
N ARG A 89 -8.05 -3.31 -5.83
CA ARG A 89 -8.97 -2.24 -6.12
C ARG A 89 -8.22 -0.92 -6.19
N THR A 90 -8.54 -0.10 -7.19
CA THR A 90 -7.87 1.20 -7.37
C THR A 90 -8.91 2.31 -7.37
N TRP A 91 -8.65 3.36 -6.58
CA TRP A 91 -9.48 4.56 -6.51
C TRP A 91 -8.64 5.76 -6.94
N ILE A 92 -9.25 6.62 -7.74
CA ILE A 92 -8.64 7.86 -8.16
C ILE A 92 -9.30 8.99 -7.36
N ALA A 93 -8.51 9.66 -6.57
CA ALA A 93 -9.00 10.75 -5.72
C ALA A 93 -8.93 12.09 -6.44
#